data_d9ec364d316f69065efd36c3dcd31a7a
#
_entry.id   d9ec364d316f69065efd36c3dcd31a7a
#
_cell.length_a   1.000
_cell.length_b   1.000
_cell.length_c   1.000
_cell.angle_alpha   90.00
_cell.angle_beta   90.00
_cell.angle_gamma   90.00
#
_symmetry.space_group_name_H-M   'P 1'
#
loop_
_entity.id
_entity.type
_entity.pdbx_description
1 polymer ?
#
loop_
_entity_poly.entity_id
_entity_poly.type
_entity_poly.pdbx_seq_one_letter_code
_entity_poly.pdbx_strand_id
1 'polypeptide(L)'
;LKLRSAADKKILHAEYVAETVRQMVFAQYGQETYTRGLNVYTTVQASEQMAAYKALRQGIMDFERRQIYRGPEKFIDLPADPKKMEDAIDDVLDEHPDNGDVLSAVVLEASPRKVVVVRQNSEQISITGDGLKPAQSGLSDKTPPAKQIRKGALVRITQTPKGAWEITQLPEVEGAFIAITPQTGAIRALVGGFDFAKNKFNHVTQAWRQPGSSFKPFIYSAALEKGFTPATVVNDAPLFFDSGVTGGQPWEP
;
A
#
# COMPACT_ATOMS: atom_id res chain seq x y z
N LEU A 1 -11.90 -30.94 -20.83
CA LEU A 1 -11.03 -29.83 -20.38
C LEU A 1 -11.09 -29.79 -18.85
N LYS A 2 -10.00 -30.13 -18.15
CA LYS A 2 -9.89 -29.86 -16.70
C LYS A 2 -9.56 -28.40 -16.54
N LEU A 3 -10.52 -27.59 -16.06
CA LEU A 3 -10.29 -26.24 -15.65
C LEU A 3 -9.42 -26.26 -14.38
N ARG A 4 -8.28 -25.58 -14.39
CA ARG A 4 -7.48 -25.39 -13.19
C ARG A 4 -8.21 -24.44 -12.24
N SER A 5 -8.37 -24.84 -10.98
CA SER A 5 -8.90 -23.98 -9.93
C SER A 5 -7.99 -22.76 -9.75
N ALA A 6 -8.60 -21.60 -9.48
CA ALA A 6 -7.84 -20.37 -9.15
C ALA A 6 -6.98 -20.54 -7.88
N ALA A 7 -7.32 -21.45 -6.99
CA ALA A 7 -6.59 -21.75 -5.76
C ALA A 7 -5.17 -22.33 -6.00
N ASP A 8 -4.90 -22.92 -7.18
CA ASP A 8 -3.59 -23.49 -7.51
C ASP A 8 -2.59 -22.50 -8.14
N LYS A 9 -2.97 -21.24 -8.33
CA LYS A 9 -2.08 -20.22 -8.88
C LYS A 9 -1.32 -19.54 -7.74
N LYS A 10 0.03 -19.69 -7.72
CA LYS A 10 0.88 -18.80 -6.94
C LYS A 10 0.57 -17.35 -7.34
N ILE A 11 0.00 -16.57 -6.43
CA ILE A 11 -0.27 -15.15 -6.66
C ILE A 11 1.07 -14.43 -6.64
N LEU A 12 1.45 -13.83 -7.77
CA LEU A 12 2.74 -13.14 -7.93
C LEU A 12 2.68 -11.68 -7.47
N HIS A 13 1.50 -11.08 -7.31
CA HIS A 13 1.33 -9.64 -7.04
C HIS A 13 2.10 -8.74 -8.03
N ALA A 14 1.85 -8.97 -9.32
CA ALA A 14 2.45 -8.23 -10.42
C ALA A 14 1.41 -7.46 -11.26
N GLU A 15 0.29 -7.07 -10.65
CA GLU A 15 -0.86 -6.45 -11.31
C GLU A 15 -0.46 -5.13 -11.97
N TYR A 16 0.35 -4.28 -11.31
CA TYR A 16 0.87 -3.04 -11.89
C TYR A 16 1.78 -3.28 -13.09
N VAL A 17 2.60 -4.35 -13.04
CA VAL A 17 3.41 -4.77 -14.18
C VAL A 17 2.53 -5.22 -15.33
N ALA A 18 1.55 -6.07 -15.05
CA ALA A 18 0.62 -6.60 -16.07
C ALA A 18 -0.14 -5.47 -16.76
N GLU A 19 -0.65 -4.49 -15.99
CA GLU A 19 -1.35 -3.35 -16.55
C GLU A 19 -0.43 -2.42 -17.36
N THR A 20 0.80 -2.17 -16.90
CA THR A 20 1.80 -1.40 -17.66
C THR A 20 2.10 -2.08 -18.99
N VAL A 21 2.34 -3.39 -18.98
CA VAL A 21 2.59 -4.19 -20.19
C VAL A 21 1.37 -4.19 -21.10
N ARG A 22 0.16 -4.35 -20.56
CA ARG A 22 -1.08 -4.29 -21.33
C ARG A 22 -1.20 -2.97 -22.09
N GLN A 23 -0.92 -1.84 -21.42
CA GLN A 23 -0.97 -0.52 -22.05
C GLN A 23 0.06 -0.37 -23.17
N MET A 24 1.30 -0.84 -22.96
CA MET A 24 2.38 -0.80 -23.96
C MET A 24 2.02 -1.63 -25.21
N VAL A 25 1.52 -2.86 -25.00
CA VAL A 25 1.13 -3.76 -26.09
C VAL A 25 -0.11 -3.20 -26.82
N PHE A 26 -1.07 -2.64 -26.08
CA PHE A 26 -2.25 -2.01 -26.67
C PHE A 26 -1.89 -0.77 -27.51
N ALA A 27 -0.95 0.04 -27.07
CA ALA A 27 -0.45 1.18 -27.85
C ALA A 27 0.16 0.75 -29.20
N GLN A 28 0.74 -0.46 -29.26
CA GLN A 28 1.36 -0.98 -30.47
C GLN A 28 0.39 -1.75 -31.38
N TYR A 29 -0.53 -2.53 -30.81
CA TYR A 29 -1.39 -3.47 -31.57
C TYR A 29 -2.88 -3.15 -31.51
N GLY A 30 -3.30 -2.15 -30.74
CA GLY A 30 -4.71 -1.79 -30.57
C GLY A 30 -5.56 -2.98 -30.11
N GLN A 31 -6.73 -3.15 -30.73
CA GLN A 31 -7.67 -4.22 -30.39
C GLN A 31 -7.11 -5.63 -30.62
N GLU A 32 -6.12 -5.80 -31.51
CA GLU A 32 -5.48 -7.07 -31.75
C GLU A 32 -4.74 -7.63 -30.51
N THR A 33 -4.40 -6.76 -29.55
CA THR A 33 -3.85 -7.16 -28.24
C THR A 33 -4.66 -8.27 -27.57
N TYR A 34 -5.98 -8.22 -27.73
CA TYR A 34 -6.88 -9.17 -27.07
C TYR A 34 -7.25 -10.41 -27.90
N THR A 35 -6.95 -10.39 -29.20
CA THR A 35 -7.40 -11.45 -30.13
C THR A 35 -6.27 -12.26 -30.74
N ARG A 36 -5.03 -11.72 -30.79
CA ARG A 36 -3.86 -12.38 -31.43
C ARG A 36 -3.22 -13.49 -30.62
N GLY A 37 -3.55 -13.66 -29.33
CA GLY A 37 -2.91 -14.65 -28.46
C GLY A 37 -1.42 -14.38 -28.25
N LEU A 38 -1.05 -13.11 -28.02
CA LEU A 38 0.35 -12.69 -27.83
C LEU A 38 0.96 -13.23 -26.55
N ASN A 39 2.19 -13.73 -26.63
CA ASN A 39 3.02 -14.04 -25.46
C ASN A 39 3.99 -12.89 -25.23
N VAL A 40 3.94 -12.27 -24.05
CA VAL A 40 4.78 -11.14 -23.68
C VAL A 40 5.78 -11.55 -22.60
N TYR A 41 7.06 -11.46 -22.92
CA TYR A 41 8.14 -11.77 -21.99
C TYR A 41 8.65 -10.47 -21.36
N THR A 42 8.77 -10.45 -20.05
CA THR A 42 9.26 -9.30 -19.28
C THR A 42 10.55 -9.63 -18.56
N THR A 43 11.23 -8.61 -18.07
CA THR A 43 12.48 -8.75 -17.28
C THR A 43 12.22 -8.94 -15.79
N VAL A 44 10.95 -8.89 -15.37
CA VAL A 44 10.55 -9.03 -13.96
C VAL A 44 10.87 -10.44 -13.46
N GLN A 45 11.47 -10.51 -12.26
CA GLN A 45 11.83 -11.76 -11.61
C GLN A 45 10.85 -12.05 -10.47
N ALA A 46 10.23 -13.24 -10.46
CA ALA A 46 9.19 -13.59 -9.52
C ALA A 46 9.59 -13.45 -8.05
N SER A 47 10.81 -13.87 -7.70
CA SER A 47 11.32 -13.79 -6.33
C SER A 47 11.53 -12.33 -5.88
N GLU A 48 12.08 -11.50 -6.78
CA GLU A 48 12.32 -10.08 -6.51
C GLU A 48 11.00 -9.30 -6.44
N GLN A 49 10.05 -9.60 -7.34
CA GLN A 49 8.70 -9.00 -7.30
C GLN A 49 7.98 -9.31 -5.98
N MET A 50 8.02 -10.55 -5.51
CA MET A 50 7.43 -10.92 -4.23
C MET A 50 8.13 -10.27 -3.04
N ALA A 51 9.45 -10.14 -3.07
CA ALA A 51 10.21 -9.44 -2.03
C ALA A 51 9.84 -7.95 -1.99
N ALA A 52 9.78 -7.31 -3.17
CA ALA A 52 9.38 -5.91 -3.31
C ALA A 52 7.95 -5.65 -2.81
N TYR A 53 6.99 -6.51 -3.20
CA TYR A 53 5.62 -6.42 -2.74
C TYR A 53 5.50 -6.50 -1.22
N LYS A 54 6.15 -7.51 -0.61
CA LYS A 54 6.15 -7.67 0.85
C LYS A 54 6.82 -6.50 1.56
N ALA A 55 7.98 -6.06 1.07
CA ALA A 55 8.72 -4.95 1.68
C ALA A 55 7.96 -3.63 1.62
N LEU A 56 7.30 -3.33 0.48
CA LEU A 56 6.49 -2.12 0.34
C LEU A 56 5.29 -2.15 1.29
N ARG A 57 4.54 -3.25 1.32
CA ARG A 57 3.40 -3.40 2.24
C ARG A 57 3.83 -3.27 3.69
N GLN A 58 4.91 -3.96 4.08
CA GLN A 58 5.45 -3.86 5.43
C GLN A 58 5.82 -2.42 5.78
N GLY A 59 6.53 -1.71 4.89
CA GLY A 59 6.92 -0.31 5.11
C GLY A 59 5.73 0.63 5.26
N ILE A 60 4.68 0.45 4.45
CA ILE A 60 3.44 1.23 4.54
C ILE A 60 2.71 0.92 5.86
N MET A 61 2.59 -0.36 6.24
CA MET A 61 1.92 -0.74 7.50
C MET A 61 2.72 -0.30 8.73
N ASP A 62 4.06 -0.32 8.69
CA ASP A 62 4.92 0.22 9.75
C ASP A 62 4.75 1.74 9.90
N PHE A 63 4.53 2.46 8.80
CA PHE A 63 4.18 3.86 8.84
C PHE A 63 2.78 4.07 9.43
N GLU A 64 1.79 3.31 8.95
CA GLU A 64 0.40 3.38 9.38
C GLU A 64 0.23 3.10 10.88
N ARG A 65 0.98 2.15 11.41
CA ARG A 65 1.00 1.79 12.83
C ARG A 65 1.37 2.96 13.76
N ARG A 66 2.07 3.98 13.24
CA ARG A 66 2.44 5.19 13.98
C ARG A 66 1.42 6.31 13.85
N GLN A 67 0.40 6.12 13.01
CA GLN A 67 -0.68 7.10 12.83
C GLN A 67 -1.75 6.93 13.90
N ILE A 68 -2.56 7.96 14.08
CA ILE A 68 -3.72 7.90 14.97
C ILE A 68 -4.74 6.94 14.38
N TYR A 69 -5.26 6.03 15.20
CA TYR A 69 -6.34 5.15 14.81
C TYR A 69 -7.59 5.95 14.45
N ARG A 70 -8.11 5.74 13.25
CA ARG A 70 -9.23 6.53 12.68
C ARG A 70 -10.59 6.06 13.13
N GLY A 71 -10.68 4.84 13.69
CA GLY A 71 -11.91 4.20 14.13
C GLY A 71 -12.26 2.96 13.30
N PRO A 72 -13.32 2.24 13.69
CA PRO A 72 -13.88 1.13 12.91
C PRO A 72 -14.37 1.58 11.53
N GLU A 73 -14.34 0.68 10.54
CA GLU A 73 -14.84 0.98 9.19
C GLU A 73 -16.37 1.05 9.14
N LYS A 74 -17.04 0.24 9.95
CA LYS A 74 -18.49 0.11 10.00
C LYS A 74 -18.93 -0.37 11.37
N PHE A 75 -20.22 -0.21 11.69
CA PHE A 75 -20.88 -0.85 12.82
C PHE A 75 -22.06 -1.66 12.32
N ILE A 76 -22.24 -2.84 12.88
CA ILE A 76 -23.39 -3.70 12.63
C ILE A 76 -24.10 -4.03 13.95
N ASP A 77 -25.39 -4.27 13.86
CA ASP A 77 -26.14 -4.85 14.95
C ASP A 77 -25.88 -6.36 14.99
N LEU A 78 -25.57 -6.88 16.18
CA LEU A 78 -25.37 -8.31 16.41
C LEU A 78 -26.62 -8.88 17.10
N PRO A 79 -27.48 -9.62 16.35
CA PRO A 79 -28.66 -10.25 16.90
C PRO A 79 -28.34 -11.23 18.03
N ALA A 80 -29.29 -11.45 18.95
CA ALA A 80 -29.11 -12.46 19.98
C ALA A 80 -29.25 -13.90 19.48
N ASP A 81 -29.92 -14.10 18.34
CA ASP A 81 -30.04 -15.40 17.68
C ASP A 81 -28.68 -15.75 17.03
N PRO A 82 -28.07 -16.90 17.38
CA PRO A 82 -26.73 -17.26 16.90
C PRO A 82 -26.63 -17.34 15.38
N LYS A 83 -27.62 -17.88 14.69
CA LYS A 83 -27.60 -18.02 13.24
C LYS A 83 -27.70 -16.67 12.53
N LYS A 84 -28.61 -15.80 12.99
CA LYS A 84 -28.72 -14.45 12.43
C LYS A 84 -27.50 -13.61 12.72
N MET A 85 -26.82 -13.85 13.82
CA MET A 85 -25.56 -13.17 14.16
C MET A 85 -24.46 -13.63 13.21
N GLU A 86 -24.33 -14.92 12.92
CA GLU A 86 -23.39 -15.48 11.95
C GLU A 86 -23.64 -14.90 10.55
N ASP A 87 -24.88 -14.95 10.07
CA ASP A 87 -25.27 -14.38 8.77
C ASP A 87 -24.90 -12.89 8.68
N ALA A 88 -25.18 -12.08 9.73
CA ALA A 88 -24.83 -10.65 9.73
C ALA A 88 -23.32 -10.38 9.75
N ILE A 89 -22.54 -11.26 10.38
CA ILE A 89 -21.08 -11.18 10.39
C ILE A 89 -20.53 -11.54 9.00
N ASP A 90 -20.99 -12.63 8.41
CA ASP A 90 -20.53 -13.09 7.10
C ASP A 90 -20.89 -12.05 6.02
N ASP A 91 -22.09 -11.49 6.03
CA ASP A 91 -22.52 -10.43 5.10
C ASP A 91 -21.58 -9.22 5.15
N VAL A 92 -21.23 -8.72 6.36
CA VAL A 92 -20.36 -7.55 6.46
C VAL A 92 -18.90 -7.87 6.10
N LEU A 93 -18.43 -9.09 6.37
CA LEU A 93 -17.07 -9.52 5.99
C LEU A 93 -16.95 -9.72 4.48
N ASP A 94 -18.01 -10.16 3.80
CA ASP A 94 -18.06 -10.27 2.34
C ASP A 94 -18.09 -8.87 1.66
N GLU A 95 -18.79 -7.90 2.26
CA GLU A 95 -18.76 -6.49 1.81
C GLU A 95 -17.39 -5.83 2.03
N HIS A 96 -16.65 -6.28 3.05
CA HIS A 96 -15.34 -5.74 3.45
C HIS A 96 -14.27 -6.83 3.46
N PRO A 97 -13.89 -7.37 2.30
CA PRO A 97 -12.98 -8.51 2.22
C PRO A 97 -11.61 -8.20 2.80
N ASP A 98 -10.88 -9.27 3.11
CA ASP A 98 -9.47 -9.20 3.49
C ASP A 98 -8.63 -8.48 2.42
N ASN A 99 -7.62 -7.76 2.86
CA ASN A 99 -6.64 -7.12 2.00
C ASN A 99 -5.26 -7.74 2.23
N GLY A 100 -5.01 -8.88 1.62
CA GLY A 100 -3.78 -9.64 1.83
C GLY A 100 -3.62 -10.07 3.29
N ASP A 101 -2.64 -9.49 3.97
CA ASP A 101 -2.32 -9.72 5.38
C ASP A 101 -3.10 -8.84 6.37
N VAL A 102 -3.90 -7.93 5.87
CA VAL A 102 -4.80 -7.06 6.65
C VAL A 102 -6.21 -7.62 6.58
N LEU A 103 -6.62 -8.29 7.64
CA LEU A 103 -7.84 -9.10 7.68
C LEU A 103 -9.01 -8.33 8.29
N SER A 104 -10.21 -8.59 7.81
CA SER A 104 -11.46 -8.05 8.37
C SER A 104 -11.92 -8.89 9.55
N ALA A 105 -12.44 -8.23 10.58
CA ALA A 105 -13.01 -8.90 11.75
C ALA A 105 -14.07 -8.04 12.44
N VAL A 106 -15.09 -8.68 13.02
CA VAL A 106 -16.15 -8.02 13.78
C VAL A 106 -15.89 -8.17 15.28
N VAL A 107 -15.99 -7.09 16.02
CA VAL A 107 -15.79 -7.07 17.48
C VAL A 107 -17.00 -7.68 18.19
N LEU A 108 -16.75 -8.73 18.96
CA LEU A 108 -17.75 -9.34 19.87
C LEU A 108 -17.73 -8.69 21.26
N GLU A 109 -16.50 -8.44 21.77
CA GLU A 109 -16.27 -7.85 23.08
C GLU A 109 -15.11 -6.86 22.97
N ALA A 110 -15.23 -5.71 23.65
CA ALA A 110 -14.15 -4.73 23.74
C ALA A 110 -13.99 -4.19 25.15
N SER A 111 -12.75 -4.12 25.59
CA SER A 111 -12.33 -3.44 26.81
C SER A 111 -10.95 -2.82 26.60
N PRO A 112 -10.46 -1.90 27.45
CA PRO A 112 -9.14 -1.33 27.33
C PRO A 112 -7.98 -2.34 27.39
N ARG A 113 -8.22 -3.58 27.84
CA ARG A 113 -7.21 -4.61 28.02
C ARG A 113 -7.37 -5.83 27.12
N LYS A 114 -8.56 -6.01 26.52
CA LYS A 114 -8.87 -7.18 25.69
C LYS A 114 -9.95 -6.81 24.68
N VAL A 115 -9.73 -7.21 23.44
CA VAL A 115 -10.73 -7.19 22.36
C VAL A 115 -10.87 -8.60 21.82
N VAL A 116 -12.10 -9.09 21.73
CA VAL A 116 -12.43 -10.36 21.07
C VAL A 116 -13.10 -10.04 19.77
N VAL A 117 -12.54 -10.55 18.70
CA VAL A 117 -13.08 -10.40 17.35
C VAL A 117 -13.44 -11.76 16.76
N VAL A 118 -14.34 -11.76 15.81
CA VAL A 118 -14.72 -12.93 15.03
C VAL A 118 -14.50 -12.67 13.55
N ARG A 119 -14.06 -13.70 12.86
CA ARG A 119 -13.87 -13.76 11.41
C ARG A 119 -14.85 -14.74 10.79
N GLN A 120 -14.78 -14.91 9.46
CA GLN A 120 -15.52 -15.95 8.74
C GLN A 120 -15.36 -17.33 9.41
N ASN A 121 -16.35 -18.19 9.25
CA ASN A 121 -16.41 -19.51 9.87
C ASN A 121 -16.36 -19.48 11.41
N SER A 122 -16.87 -18.39 12.02
CA SER A 122 -16.93 -18.24 13.47
C SER A 122 -15.56 -18.33 14.19
N GLU A 123 -14.46 -18.09 13.48
CA GLU A 123 -13.12 -18.05 14.06
C GLU A 123 -12.98 -16.87 15.02
N GLN A 124 -12.83 -17.15 16.33
CA GLN A 124 -12.67 -16.12 17.35
C GLN A 124 -11.21 -15.90 17.68
N ILE A 125 -10.81 -14.63 17.71
CA ILE A 125 -9.44 -14.19 18.02
C ILE A 125 -9.49 -13.21 19.19
N SER A 126 -8.66 -13.48 20.22
CA SER A 126 -8.47 -12.58 21.35
C SER A 126 -7.21 -11.75 21.18
N ILE A 127 -7.33 -10.43 21.23
CA ILE A 127 -6.23 -9.48 21.09
C ILE A 127 -6.02 -8.79 22.44
N THR A 128 -4.80 -8.78 22.94
CA THR A 128 -4.43 -8.24 24.24
C THR A 128 -3.07 -7.55 24.19
N GLY A 129 -2.75 -6.80 25.24
CA GLY A 129 -1.41 -6.22 25.45
C GLY A 129 -0.95 -5.34 24.28
N ASP A 130 0.22 -5.67 23.72
CA ASP A 130 0.83 -4.89 22.63
C ASP A 130 0.00 -4.84 21.36
N GLY A 131 -0.85 -5.85 21.11
CA GLY A 131 -1.74 -5.90 19.96
C GLY A 131 -2.85 -4.85 19.97
N LEU A 132 -3.11 -4.23 21.12
CA LEU A 132 -4.11 -3.15 21.26
C LEU A 132 -3.48 -1.75 21.10
N LYS A 133 -2.14 -1.63 21.20
CA LYS A 133 -1.46 -0.32 21.16
C LYS A 133 -1.77 0.52 19.94
N PRO A 134 -1.76 -0.03 18.69
CA PRO A 134 -2.06 0.78 17.51
C PRO A 134 -3.47 1.40 17.51
N ALA A 135 -4.43 0.76 18.19
CA ALA A 135 -5.81 1.18 18.26
C ALA A 135 -6.24 1.65 19.67
N GLN A 136 -5.29 1.93 20.56
CA GLN A 136 -5.56 2.30 21.96
C GLN A 136 -6.49 3.51 22.08
N SER A 137 -6.38 4.48 21.18
CA SER A 137 -7.28 5.64 21.17
C SER A 137 -8.75 5.25 20.95
N GLY A 138 -9.01 4.19 20.17
CA GLY A 138 -10.37 3.68 19.94
C GLY A 138 -10.97 2.91 21.13
N LEU A 139 -10.16 2.54 22.11
CA LEU A 139 -10.59 1.79 23.32
C LEU A 139 -10.84 2.69 24.55
N SER A 140 -10.67 3.99 24.40
CA SER A 140 -10.92 4.94 25.49
C SER A 140 -12.38 5.29 25.61
N ASP A 141 -12.91 5.38 26.84
CA ASP A 141 -14.27 5.83 27.12
C ASP A 141 -14.52 7.30 26.68
N LYS A 142 -13.44 8.06 26.47
CA LYS A 142 -13.49 9.45 25.97
C LYS A 142 -13.56 9.55 24.45
N THR A 143 -13.46 8.42 23.74
CA THR A 143 -13.50 8.38 22.28
C THR A 143 -14.93 8.61 21.80
N PRO A 144 -15.14 9.47 20.79
CA PRO A 144 -16.46 9.64 20.19
C PRO A 144 -17.04 8.28 19.72
N PRO A 145 -18.33 8.04 19.91
CA PRO A 145 -18.96 6.74 19.60
C PRO A 145 -18.71 6.21 18.20
N ALA A 146 -18.57 7.10 17.22
CA ALA A 146 -18.26 6.74 15.82
C ALA A 146 -16.84 6.20 15.61
N LYS A 147 -15.91 6.45 16.53
CA LYS A 147 -14.53 6.00 16.47
C LYS A 147 -14.17 4.96 17.53
N GLN A 148 -15.13 4.66 18.40
CA GLN A 148 -14.90 3.75 19.52
C GLN A 148 -14.98 2.29 19.07
N ILE A 149 -14.00 1.49 19.46
CA ILE A 149 -14.02 0.04 19.29
C ILE A 149 -14.99 -0.54 20.33
N ARG A 150 -16.12 -1.04 19.88
CA ARG A 150 -17.17 -1.64 20.71
C ARG A 150 -17.83 -2.80 19.98
N LYS A 151 -18.67 -3.54 20.68
CA LYS A 151 -19.41 -4.67 20.08
C LYS A 151 -20.10 -4.25 18.77
N GLY A 152 -19.97 -5.08 17.73
CA GLY A 152 -20.49 -4.83 16.39
C GLY A 152 -19.60 -3.94 15.51
N ALA A 153 -18.45 -3.48 16.00
CA ALA A 153 -17.49 -2.71 15.21
C ALA A 153 -16.76 -3.61 14.20
N LEU A 154 -16.68 -3.21 12.94
CA LEU A 154 -15.83 -3.82 11.92
C LEU A 154 -14.42 -3.18 12.00
N VAL A 155 -13.43 -3.99 12.31
CA VAL A 155 -12.03 -3.58 12.47
C VAL A 155 -11.12 -4.37 11.55
N ARG A 156 -9.90 -3.87 11.35
CA ARG A 156 -8.83 -4.62 10.68
C ARG A 156 -7.88 -5.19 11.71
N ILE A 157 -7.43 -6.41 11.44
CA ILE A 157 -6.45 -7.09 12.25
C ILE A 157 -5.32 -7.64 11.37
N THR A 158 -4.13 -7.79 11.92
CA THR A 158 -3.00 -8.41 11.24
C THR A 158 -2.16 -9.20 12.22
N GLN A 159 -1.29 -10.08 11.72
CA GLN A 159 -0.30 -10.76 12.55
C GLN A 159 1.04 -10.02 12.49
N THR A 160 1.62 -9.80 13.65
CA THR A 160 3.01 -9.35 13.75
C THR A 160 3.96 -10.43 13.23
N PRO A 161 5.23 -10.10 12.91
CA PRO A 161 6.23 -11.10 12.53
C PRO A 161 6.45 -12.21 13.59
N LYS A 162 6.05 -11.97 14.84
CA LYS A 162 6.09 -12.95 15.95
C LYS A 162 4.82 -13.80 16.05
N GLY A 163 3.86 -13.63 15.13
CA GLY A 163 2.59 -14.36 15.13
C GLY A 163 1.53 -13.84 16.10
N ALA A 164 1.79 -12.76 16.83
CA ALA A 164 0.79 -12.15 17.71
C ALA A 164 -0.22 -11.32 16.89
N TRP A 165 -1.48 -11.36 17.27
CA TRP A 165 -2.53 -10.54 16.65
C TRP A 165 -2.49 -9.10 17.16
N GLU A 166 -2.71 -8.15 16.26
CA GLU A 166 -2.90 -6.74 16.59
C GLU A 166 -4.06 -6.13 15.78
N ILE A 167 -4.72 -5.12 16.37
CA ILE A 167 -5.68 -4.29 15.65
C ILE A 167 -4.89 -3.28 14.81
N THR A 168 -5.30 -3.14 13.56
CA THR A 168 -4.69 -2.22 12.60
C THR A 168 -5.77 -1.45 11.84
N GLN A 169 -5.40 -0.77 10.78
CA GLN A 169 -6.31 -0.07 9.86
C GLN A 169 -5.72 -0.12 8.45
N LEU A 170 -6.57 0.00 7.42
CA LEU A 170 -6.09 0.13 6.05
C LEU A 170 -5.36 1.47 5.89
N PRO A 171 -4.22 1.51 5.19
CA PRO A 171 -3.46 2.74 5.03
C PRO A 171 -4.19 3.76 4.13
N GLU A 172 -4.01 5.04 4.45
CA GLU A 172 -4.39 6.17 3.59
C GLU A 172 -3.21 6.63 2.73
N VAL A 173 -1.99 6.33 3.16
CA VAL A 173 -0.79 6.64 2.39
C VAL A 173 -0.55 5.59 1.32
N GLU A 174 0.04 6.04 0.24
CA GLU A 174 0.50 5.17 -0.84
C GLU A 174 2.03 5.22 -0.94
N GLY A 175 2.59 4.20 -1.51
CA GLY A 175 4.01 4.10 -1.79
C GLY A 175 4.26 3.30 -3.04
N ALA A 176 5.48 3.34 -3.54
CA ALA A 176 5.87 2.57 -4.71
C ALA A 176 7.27 2.01 -4.54
N PHE A 177 7.54 0.93 -5.26
CA PHE A 177 8.87 0.30 -5.29
C PHE A 177 9.22 -0.10 -6.72
N ILE A 178 10.45 0.20 -7.12
CA ILE A 178 11.02 -0.27 -8.39
C ILE A 178 12.46 -0.75 -8.17
N ALA A 179 12.81 -1.88 -8.76
CA ALA A 179 14.16 -2.38 -8.82
C ALA A 179 14.59 -2.49 -10.29
N ILE A 180 15.77 -1.97 -10.60
CA ILE A 180 16.31 -1.88 -11.96
C ILE A 180 17.75 -2.42 -11.97
N THR A 181 18.08 -3.18 -13.00
CA THR A 181 19.47 -3.58 -13.27
C THR A 181 20.24 -2.37 -13.79
N PRO A 182 21.27 -1.86 -13.10
CA PRO A 182 21.95 -0.60 -13.50
C PRO A 182 22.58 -0.65 -14.89
N GLN A 183 23.11 -1.81 -15.28
CA GLN A 183 23.85 -1.98 -16.55
C GLN A 183 22.94 -1.97 -17.78
N THR A 184 21.68 -2.33 -17.64
CA THR A 184 20.75 -2.54 -18.76
C THR A 184 19.48 -1.70 -18.69
N GLY A 185 19.18 -1.13 -17.52
CA GLY A 185 17.88 -0.46 -17.26
C GLY A 185 16.71 -1.44 -17.13
N ALA A 186 16.94 -2.76 -17.13
CA ALA A 186 15.89 -3.76 -17.07
C ALA A 186 15.18 -3.73 -15.70
N ILE A 187 13.86 -3.62 -15.72
CA ILE A 187 13.02 -3.63 -14.51
C ILE A 187 12.94 -5.07 -13.98
N ARG A 188 13.38 -5.27 -12.75
CA ARG A 188 13.41 -6.56 -12.04
C ARG A 188 12.18 -6.76 -11.16
N ALA A 189 11.69 -5.68 -10.57
CA ALA A 189 10.45 -5.65 -9.79
C ALA A 189 9.81 -4.27 -9.90
N LEU A 190 8.46 -4.22 -9.87
CA LEU A 190 7.69 -2.99 -9.87
C LEU A 190 6.40 -3.19 -9.08
N VAL A 191 6.20 -2.37 -8.04
CA VAL A 191 4.99 -2.33 -7.23
C VAL A 191 4.53 -0.88 -7.17
N GLY A 192 3.40 -0.57 -7.78
CA GLY A 192 2.94 0.80 -7.99
C GLY A 192 2.04 1.36 -6.88
N GLY A 193 1.69 0.55 -5.87
CA GLY A 193 0.82 0.95 -4.77
C GLY A 193 0.59 -0.18 -3.77
N PHE A 194 -0.15 0.11 -2.71
CA PHE A 194 -0.47 -0.85 -1.65
C PHE A 194 -1.39 -1.96 -2.13
N ASP A 195 -2.43 -1.61 -2.88
CA ASP A 195 -3.45 -2.53 -3.39
C ASP A 195 -3.96 -2.08 -4.76
N PHE A 196 -3.66 -2.87 -5.79
CA PHE A 196 -4.09 -2.60 -7.17
C PHE A 196 -5.61 -2.65 -7.36
N ALA A 197 -6.32 -3.50 -6.64
CA ALA A 197 -7.77 -3.60 -6.75
C ALA A 197 -8.45 -2.31 -6.27
N LYS A 198 -7.89 -1.69 -5.24
CA LYS A 198 -8.40 -0.47 -4.62
C LYS A 198 -7.92 0.80 -5.34
N ASN A 199 -6.66 0.83 -5.77
CA ASN A 199 -6.05 1.96 -6.46
C ASN A 199 -5.18 1.50 -7.63
N LYS A 200 -5.65 1.72 -8.85
CA LYS A 200 -4.94 1.35 -10.08
C LYS A 200 -3.87 2.36 -10.50
N PHE A 201 -3.77 3.49 -9.80
CA PHE A 201 -2.78 4.52 -10.07
C PHE A 201 -1.37 3.99 -9.76
N ASN A 202 -0.52 3.93 -10.78
CA ASN A 202 0.85 3.44 -10.64
C ASN A 202 1.77 4.58 -10.18
N HIS A 203 2.09 4.61 -8.89
CA HIS A 203 2.93 5.66 -8.31
C HIS A 203 4.39 5.62 -8.83
N VAL A 204 4.84 4.52 -9.46
CA VAL A 204 6.14 4.47 -10.12
C VAL A 204 6.17 5.32 -11.39
N THR A 205 5.08 5.28 -12.19
CA THR A 205 5.08 5.85 -13.55
C THR A 205 4.16 7.06 -13.71
N GLN A 206 3.19 7.26 -12.82
CA GLN A 206 2.15 8.29 -12.94
C GLN A 206 2.23 9.39 -11.87
N ALA A 207 2.93 9.14 -10.72
CA ALA A 207 3.09 10.13 -9.67
C ALA A 207 4.19 11.14 -10.04
N TRP A 208 3.79 12.19 -10.71
CA TRP A 208 4.67 13.31 -11.11
C TRP A 208 5.00 14.18 -9.90
N ARG A 209 5.98 13.73 -9.12
CA ARG A 209 6.44 14.44 -7.92
C ARG A 209 7.67 15.27 -8.25
N GLN A 210 7.87 16.35 -7.47
CA GLN A 210 9.08 17.14 -7.53
C GLN A 210 10.30 16.26 -7.21
N PRO A 211 11.31 16.19 -8.09
CA PRO A 211 12.46 15.30 -7.91
C PRO A 211 13.34 15.71 -6.71
N GLY A 212 13.39 16.99 -6.40
CA GLY A 212 14.25 17.51 -5.35
C GLY A 212 15.71 17.09 -5.56
N SER A 213 16.41 16.70 -4.45
CA SER A 213 17.82 16.27 -4.51
C SER A 213 18.08 15.05 -5.41
N SER A 214 17.04 14.30 -5.81
CA SER A 214 17.20 13.21 -6.77
C SER A 214 17.63 13.69 -8.16
N PHE A 215 17.53 14.99 -8.43
CA PHE A 215 18.00 15.60 -9.67
C PHE A 215 19.51 15.92 -9.66
N LYS A 216 20.15 15.98 -8.48
CA LYS A 216 21.58 16.30 -8.36
C LYS A 216 22.53 15.42 -9.17
N PRO A 217 22.34 14.09 -9.32
CA PRO A 217 23.21 13.27 -10.16
C PRO A 217 23.31 13.78 -11.59
N PHE A 218 22.22 14.27 -12.18
CA PHE A 218 22.21 14.84 -13.53
C PHE A 218 23.00 16.15 -13.59
N ILE A 219 22.89 17.02 -12.58
CA ILE A 219 23.63 18.28 -12.48
C ILE A 219 25.12 17.99 -12.38
N TYR A 220 25.53 17.07 -11.50
CA TYR A 220 26.93 16.73 -11.31
C TYR A 220 27.53 16.02 -12.54
N SER A 221 26.77 15.15 -13.20
CA SER A 221 27.21 14.54 -14.46
C SER A 221 27.51 15.58 -15.54
N ALA A 222 26.60 16.54 -15.72
CA ALA A 222 26.76 17.63 -16.66
C ALA A 222 27.97 18.54 -16.30
N ALA A 223 28.19 18.78 -15.00
CA ALA A 223 29.37 19.55 -14.54
C ALA A 223 30.67 18.82 -14.85
N LEU A 224 30.76 17.52 -14.59
CA LEU A 224 31.94 16.69 -14.91
C LEU A 224 32.22 16.67 -16.42
N GLU A 225 31.20 16.55 -17.26
CA GLU A 225 31.32 16.60 -18.72
C GLU A 225 31.87 17.95 -19.22
N LYS A 226 31.60 19.03 -18.48
CA LYS A 226 32.12 20.39 -18.74
C LYS A 226 33.49 20.65 -18.12
N GLY A 227 34.18 19.62 -17.60
CA GLY A 227 35.51 19.72 -17.04
C GLY A 227 35.58 20.12 -15.57
N PHE A 228 34.47 20.22 -14.87
CA PHE A 228 34.49 20.36 -13.42
C PHE A 228 35.02 19.07 -12.78
N THR A 229 35.62 19.21 -11.62
CA THR A 229 36.11 18.07 -10.84
C THR A 229 35.48 18.09 -9.45
N PRO A 230 35.55 17.00 -8.67
CA PRO A 230 35.06 17.01 -7.28
C PRO A 230 35.79 18.06 -6.40
N ALA A 231 36.95 18.55 -6.81
CA ALA A 231 37.71 19.58 -6.11
C ALA A 231 37.46 21.00 -6.66
N THR A 232 36.62 21.16 -7.67
CA THR A 232 36.30 22.48 -8.22
C THR A 232 35.59 23.33 -7.17
N VAL A 233 36.18 24.49 -6.88
CA VAL A 233 35.58 25.47 -5.95
C VAL A 233 34.51 26.26 -6.69
N VAL A 234 33.31 26.31 -6.12
CA VAL A 234 32.21 27.14 -6.60
C VAL A 234 31.86 28.19 -5.56
N ASN A 235 31.36 29.34 -6.01
CA ASN A 235 30.93 30.38 -5.10
C ASN A 235 29.58 30.04 -4.49
N ASP A 236 29.55 29.81 -3.18
CA ASP A 236 28.35 29.57 -2.40
C ASP A 236 27.83 30.91 -1.85
N ALA A 237 27.42 31.79 -2.76
CA ALA A 237 26.82 33.07 -2.45
C ALA A 237 25.31 33.05 -2.71
N PRO A 238 24.54 33.92 -2.00
CA PRO A 238 23.12 34.06 -2.30
C PRO A 238 22.87 34.41 -3.76
N LEU A 239 21.91 33.70 -4.38
CA LEU A 239 21.46 34.00 -5.74
C LEU A 239 20.11 34.70 -5.65
N PHE A 240 19.99 35.79 -6.39
CA PHE A 240 18.75 36.53 -6.51
C PHE A 240 18.29 36.60 -7.95
N PHE A 241 17.08 36.22 -8.20
CA PHE A 241 16.44 36.32 -9.51
C PHE A 241 15.27 37.28 -9.41
N ASP A 242 15.32 38.36 -10.16
CA ASP A 242 14.23 39.31 -10.19
C ASP A 242 12.98 38.80 -10.91
N SER A 243 11.86 39.48 -10.74
CA SER A 243 10.58 39.11 -11.34
C SER A 243 10.59 39.08 -12.87
N GLY A 244 11.50 39.84 -13.52
CA GLY A 244 11.65 39.84 -14.97
C GLY A 244 12.26 38.53 -15.48
N VAL A 245 13.10 37.86 -14.69
CA VAL A 245 13.69 36.55 -15.02
C VAL A 245 12.72 35.41 -14.66
N THR A 246 12.04 35.51 -13.55
CA THR A 246 11.14 34.44 -13.02
C THR A 246 9.74 34.49 -13.64
N GLY A 247 9.35 35.58 -14.25
CA GLY A 247 8.01 35.80 -14.80
C GLY A 247 6.91 36.00 -13.73
N GLY A 248 7.31 36.20 -12.46
CA GLY A 248 6.37 36.31 -11.35
C GLY A 248 6.95 37.03 -10.15
N GLN A 249 7.09 36.34 -9.02
CA GLN A 249 7.72 36.89 -7.80
C GLN A 249 9.24 36.75 -7.86
N PRO A 250 10.03 37.70 -7.27
CA PRO A 250 11.46 37.49 -7.06
C PRO A 250 11.71 36.17 -6.32
N TRP A 251 12.79 35.49 -6.65
CA TRP A 251 13.14 34.21 -6.04
C TRP A 251 14.56 34.21 -5.49
N GLU A 252 14.67 33.80 -4.25
CA GLU A 252 15.92 33.50 -3.54
C GLU A 252 15.85 32.01 -3.09
N PRO A 253 16.86 31.16 -3.38
CA PRO A 253 16.90 29.77 -2.94
C PRO A 253 17.11 29.62 -1.45
#